data_d1054e4f2ec2ce15653d277b4af395fc
#
_entry.id   d1054e4f2ec2ce15653d277b4af395fc
#
_cell.length_a   1.000
_cell.length_b   1.000
_cell.length_c   1.000
_cell.angle_alpha   90.00
_cell.angle_beta   90.00
_cell.angle_gamma   90.00
#
_symmetry.space_group_name_H-M   'P 1'
#
loop_
_entity.id
_entity.type
_entity.pdbx_description
1 polymer ?
#
loop_
_entity_poly.entity_id
_entity_poly.type
_entity_poly.pdbx_seq_one_letter_code
_entity_poly.pdbx_strand_id
1 'polypeptide(L)'
;MGESGLKGRLCTAIRATGAVAVGVARAELTDDGESRRLDNWVADGNNAGMAWMERHAALRRDLNNVLPGVRSIVCVAFPYAPATERSPELPYISRYAYCEDYHEAVRARLRTVLTEMGIDNICRVCVDSAPVSERFWAIRAGIGCRGDNGALIVPGIGPEVFLAEILTTLDLEPDEPSSAECLHCGACLRVCPTGALQSDGTIDCRRCISYLT
;
A
#
# COMPACT_ATOMS: atom_id res chain seq x y z
N MET A 1 -24.81 17.49 -6.81
CA MET A 1 -23.92 17.45 -5.63
C MET A 1 -22.51 17.36 -6.17
N GLY A 2 -21.63 18.33 -5.89
CA GLY A 2 -20.30 18.40 -6.48
C GLY A 2 -19.39 17.26 -6.02
N GLU A 3 -18.38 16.93 -6.83
CA GLU A 3 -17.39 15.86 -6.58
C GLU A 3 -16.64 16.00 -5.24
N SER A 4 -16.43 17.24 -4.76
CA SER A 4 -15.87 17.53 -3.43
C SER A 4 -16.72 16.95 -2.29
N GLY A 5 -18.05 16.96 -2.40
CA GLY A 5 -18.94 16.35 -1.42
C GLY A 5 -18.93 14.82 -1.45
N LEU A 6 -18.69 14.19 -2.61
CA LEU A 6 -18.60 12.73 -2.76
C LEU A 6 -17.29 12.19 -2.14
N LYS A 7 -16.14 12.81 -2.43
CA LYS A 7 -14.84 12.49 -1.81
C LYS A 7 -14.95 12.49 -0.28
N GLY A 8 -15.48 13.59 0.30
CA GLY A 8 -15.61 13.71 1.76
C GLY A 8 -16.45 12.60 2.38
N ARG A 9 -17.61 12.27 1.77
CA ARG A 9 -18.46 11.16 2.23
C ARG A 9 -17.77 9.81 2.12
N LEU A 10 -17.11 9.54 0.99
CA LEU A 10 -16.37 8.30 0.77
C LEU A 10 -15.25 8.13 1.81
N CYS A 11 -14.42 9.13 1.99
CA CYS A 11 -13.34 9.09 2.99
C CYS A 11 -13.90 8.92 4.43
N THR A 12 -15.01 9.57 4.77
CA THR A 12 -15.65 9.43 6.07
C THR A 12 -16.19 8.00 6.28
N ALA A 13 -16.89 7.45 5.27
CA ALA A 13 -17.41 6.09 5.33
C ALA A 13 -16.28 5.05 5.46
N ILE A 14 -15.19 5.23 4.71
CA ILE A 14 -14.02 4.34 4.80
C ILE A 14 -13.38 4.42 6.20
N ARG A 15 -13.17 5.62 6.75
CA ARG A 15 -12.64 5.77 8.12
C ARG A 15 -13.52 5.09 9.17
N ALA A 16 -14.85 5.12 9.00
CA ALA A 16 -15.78 4.46 9.90
C ALA A 16 -15.59 2.92 9.93
N THR A 17 -14.94 2.32 8.93
CA THR A 17 -14.60 0.88 8.92
C THR A 17 -13.33 0.52 9.71
N GLY A 18 -12.67 1.51 10.34
CA GLY A 18 -11.45 1.33 11.12
C GLY A 18 -10.16 1.72 10.38
N ALA A 19 -10.25 2.35 9.21
CA ALA A 19 -9.09 2.89 8.52
C ALA A 19 -8.49 4.09 9.28
N VAL A 20 -7.17 4.09 9.47
CA VAL A 20 -6.44 5.16 10.18
C VAL A 20 -5.96 6.27 9.26
N ALA A 21 -5.81 5.98 7.97
CA ALA A 21 -5.49 6.97 6.95
C ALA A 21 -6.25 6.66 5.66
N VAL A 22 -6.74 7.71 5.01
CA VAL A 22 -7.42 7.66 3.72
C VAL A 22 -7.02 8.91 2.95
N GLY A 23 -6.57 8.73 1.72
CA GLY A 23 -6.20 9.82 0.83
C GLY A 23 -6.45 9.46 -0.63
N VAL A 24 -6.47 10.45 -1.49
CA VAL A 24 -6.79 10.33 -2.91
C VAL A 24 -5.62 10.82 -3.75
N ALA A 25 -5.23 10.05 -4.74
CA ALA A 25 -4.29 10.48 -5.77
C ALA A 25 -4.95 10.43 -7.15
N ARG A 26 -4.47 11.25 -8.08
CA ARG A 26 -4.83 11.15 -9.49
C ARG A 26 -4.13 9.93 -10.11
N ALA A 27 -4.91 9.08 -10.80
CA ALA A 27 -4.39 7.86 -11.44
C ALA A 27 -3.75 8.19 -12.80
N GLU A 28 -2.67 8.96 -12.77
CA GLU A 28 -1.83 9.22 -13.95
C GLU A 28 -0.79 8.11 -14.10
N LEU A 29 -0.18 8.02 -15.28
CA LEU A 29 0.97 7.16 -15.49
C LEU A 29 2.01 7.41 -14.39
N THR A 30 2.53 6.34 -13.82
CA THR A 30 3.58 6.47 -12.81
C THR A 30 4.76 7.21 -13.44
N ASP A 31 5.21 8.23 -12.75
CA ASP A 31 6.43 8.93 -13.07
C ASP A 31 7.53 7.93 -13.41
N ASP A 32 8.35 8.24 -14.41
CA ASP A 32 9.51 7.45 -14.81
C ASP A 32 10.43 7.04 -13.67
N GLY A 33 10.43 7.75 -12.54
CA GLY A 33 11.20 7.45 -11.34
C GLY A 33 10.83 6.12 -10.69
N GLU A 34 9.55 5.87 -10.44
CA GLU A 34 9.09 4.61 -9.79
C GLU A 34 9.20 3.43 -10.77
N SER A 35 8.88 3.66 -12.05
CA SER A 35 9.03 2.63 -13.09
C SER A 35 10.49 2.21 -13.24
N ARG A 36 11.43 3.17 -13.34
CA ARG A 36 12.86 2.89 -13.41
C ARG A 36 13.36 2.18 -12.15
N ARG A 37 12.87 2.56 -10.97
CA ARG A 37 13.23 1.89 -9.72
C ARG A 37 12.84 0.41 -9.74
N LEU A 38 11.64 0.08 -10.20
CA LEU A 38 11.18 -1.30 -10.35
C LEU A 38 12.02 -2.05 -11.39
N ASP A 39 12.28 -1.44 -12.54
CA ASP A 39 13.05 -2.06 -13.61
C ASP A 39 14.49 -2.36 -13.15
N ASN A 40 15.16 -1.41 -12.49
CA ASN A 40 16.49 -1.62 -11.94
C ASN A 40 16.49 -2.73 -10.88
N TRP A 41 15.51 -2.72 -9.97
CA TRP A 41 15.38 -3.74 -8.93
C TRP A 41 15.21 -5.15 -9.50
N VAL A 42 14.45 -5.29 -10.59
CA VAL A 42 14.28 -6.56 -11.32
C VAL A 42 15.57 -6.91 -12.08
N ALA A 43 16.17 -5.94 -12.79
CA ALA A 43 17.42 -6.15 -13.55
C ALA A 43 18.58 -6.62 -12.66
N ASP A 44 18.64 -6.14 -11.40
CA ASP A 44 19.62 -6.55 -10.39
C ASP A 44 19.32 -7.93 -9.79
N GLY A 45 18.21 -8.57 -10.19
CA GLY A 45 17.76 -9.86 -9.68
C GLY A 45 17.26 -9.81 -8.23
N ASN A 46 16.96 -8.63 -7.70
CA ASN A 46 16.50 -8.44 -6.34
C ASN A 46 15.10 -9.02 -6.09
N ASN A 47 14.33 -9.29 -7.17
CA ASN A 47 13.04 -9.97 -7.12
C ASN A 47 13.13 -11.49 -6.86
N ALA A 48 14.34 -12.06 -6.85
CA ALA A 48 14.55 -13.50 -6.68
C ALA A 48 13.67 -14.32 -7.65
N GLY A 49 12.88 -15.29 -7.16
CA GLY A 49 11.96 -16.10 -7.97
C GLY A 49 10.61 -15.46 -8.28
N MET A 50 10.38 -14.21 -7.88
CA MET A 50 9.09 -13.52 -8.09
C MET A 50 8.95 -12.99 -9.53
N ALA A 51 8.87 -13.91 -10.51
CA ALA A 51 8.76 -13.58 -11.93
C ALA A 51 7.49 -12.76 -12.27
N TRP A 52 6.48 -12.75 -11.40
CA TRP A 52 5.30 -11.91 -11.60
C TRP A 52 5.60 -10.41 -11.46
N MET A 53 6.67 -10.02 -10.76
CA MET A 53 7.07 -8.62 -10.66
C MET A 53 7.43 -8.06 -12.03
N GLU A 54 8.18 -8.81 -12.83
CA GLU A 54 8.52 -8.48 -14.22
C GLU A 54 7.29 -8.57 -15.13
N ARG A 55 6.58 -9.70 -15.10
CA ARG A 55 5.40 -9.93 -15.97
C ARG A 55 4.30 -8.88 -15.79
N HIS A 56 4.13 -8.35 -14.59
CA HIS A 56 3.09 -7.37 -14.27
C HIS A 56 3.62 -5.92 -14.22
N ALA A 57 4.84 -5.66 -14.68
CA ALA A 57 5.42 -4.31 -14.67
C ALA A 57 4.57 -3.31 -15.47
N ALA A 58 4.07 -3.71 -16.65
CA ALA A 58 3.20 -2.86 -17.46
C ALA A 58 1.88 -2.50 -16.76
N LEU A 59 1.30 -3.41 -15.98
CA LEU A 59 0.08 -3.16 -15.20
C LEU A 59 0.33 -2.13 -14.07
N ARG A 60 1.52 -2.20 -13.45
CA ARG A 60 1.89 -1.25 -12.39
C ARG A 60 2.20 0.14 -12.92
N ARG A 61 2.69 0.24 -14.17
CA ARG A 61 2.99 1.53 -14.81
C ARG A 61 1.74 2.27 -15.21
N ASP A 62 0.74 1.55 -15.75
CA ASP A 62 -0.50 2.13 -16.22
C ASP A 62 -1.70 1.40 -15.64
N LEU A 63 -2.36 2.03 -14.69
CA LEU A 63 -3.54 1.50 -14.02
C LEU A 63 -4.76 1.35 -14.95
N ASN A 64 -4.76 1.93 -16.16
CA ASN A 64 -5.80 1.65 -17.17
C ASN A 64 -5.79 0.17 -17.59
N ASN A 65 -4.64 -0.50 -17.47
CA ASN A 65 -4.55 -1.95 -17.69
C ASN A 65 -5.17 -2.77 -16.54
N VAL A 66 -5.42 -2.15 -15.38
CA VAL A 66 -6.07 -2.78 -14.21
C VAL A 66 -7.55 -2.42 -14.16
N LEU A 67 -7.88 -1.15 -14.35
CA LEU A 67 -9.26 -0.63 -14.48
C LEU A 67 -9.31 0.36 -15.65
N PRO A 68 -9.90 -0.02 -16.80
CA PRO A 68 -10.04 0.89 -17.94
C PRO A 68 -10.80 2.18 -17.57
N GLY A 69 -10.24 3.32 -17.96
CA GLY A 69 -10.84 4.63 -17.66
C GLY A 69 -10.63 5.10 -16.21
N VAL A 70 -9.70 4.48 -15.46
CA VAL A 70 -9.36 4.93 -14.11
C VAL A 70 -8.92 6.39 -14.11
N ARG A 71 -9.44 7.19 -13.17
CA ARG A 71 -9.10 8.61 -13.00
C ARG A 71 -8.53 8.91 -11.63
N SER A 72 -9.00 8.19 -10.60
CA SER A 72 -8.53 8.38 -9.23
C SER A 72 -8.24 7.06 -8.55
N ILE A 73 -7.34 7.12 -7.59
CA ILE A 73 -7.01 6.02 -6.69
C ILE A 73 -7.17 6.50 -5.25
N VAL A 74 -8.02 5.82 -4.48
CA VAL A 74 -8.20 6.07 -3.05
C VAL A 74 -7.33 5.08 -2.30
N CYS A 75 -6.31 5.58 -1.60
CA CYS A 75 -5.40 4.77 -0.80
C CYS A 75 -5.88 4.76 0.64
N VAL A 76 -5.84 3.57 1.25
CA VAL A 76 -6.38 3.32 2.59
C VAL A 76 -5.37 2.54 3.40
N ALA A 77 -5.18 2.91 4.67
CA ALA A 77 -4.35 2.18 5.61
C ALA A 77 -5.17 1.69 6.81
N PHE A 78 -5.08 0.39 7.12
CA PHE A 78 -5.68 -0.25 8.27
C PHE A 78 -4.60 -0.72 9.24
N PRO A 79 -4.65 -0.38 10.53
CA PRO A 79 -3.64 -0.82 11.49
C PRO A 79 -3.83 -2.30 11.81
N TYR A 80 -2.72 -3.01 12.01
CA TYR A 80 -2.73 -4.40 12.47
C TYR A 80 -1.93 -4.61 13.76
N ALA A 81 -1.44 -3.54 14.36
CA ALA A 81 -0.78 -3.64 15.66
C ALA A 81 -1.77 -4.22 16.68
N PRO A 82 -1.45 -5.35 17.34
CA PRO A 82 -2.35 -5.95 18.31
C PRO A 82 -2.50 -5.05 19.54
N ALA A 83 -3.71 -5.04 20.12
CA ALA A 83 -4.00 -4.27 21.33
C ALA A 83 -3.29 -4.82 22.58
N THR A 84 -2.84 -6.06 22.56
CA THR A 84 -2.17 -6.75 23.68
C THR A 84 -0.82 -7.29 23.25
N GLU A 85 0.15 -7.22 24.16
CA GLU A 85 1.45 -7.86 23.92
C GLU A 85 1.30 -9.39 23.97
N ARG A 86 2.07 -10.03 23.10
CA ARG A 86 2.15 -11.49 23.06
C ARG A 86 2.94 -12.02 24.25
N SER A 87 2.53 -13.16 24.83
CA SER A 87 3.35 -13.86 25.82
C SER A 87 4.72 -14.25 25.21
N PRO A 88 5.83 -13.99 25.91
CA PRO A 88 7.17 -14.37 25.44
C PRO A 88 7.36 -15.90 25.32
N GLU A 89 6.50 -16.70 25.95
CA GLU A 89 6.54 -18.17 25.88
C GLU A 89 5.99 -18.74 24.57
N LEU A 90 5.25 -17.93 23.80
CA LEU A 90 4.69 -18.36 22.53
C LEU A 90 5.70 -18.17 21.40
N PRO A 91 5.68 -19.01 20.34
CA PRO A 91 6.50 -18.84 19.16
C PRO A 91 6.30 -17.45 18.54
N TYR A 92 7.38 -16.83 18.05
CA TYR A 92 7.26 -15.54 17.38
C TYR A 92 6.64 -15.72 15.99
N ILE A 93 5.52 -15.03 15.76
CA ILE A 93 4.84 -14.95 14.48
C ILE A 93 4.73 -13.47 14.14
N SER A 94 4.81 -13.11 12.86
CA SER A 94 4.62 -11.73 12.42
C SER A 94 3.25 -11.20 12.81
N ARG A 95 3.18 -9.98 13.31
CA ARG A 95 1.95 -9.39 13.88
C ARG A 95 0.78 -9.35 12.91
N TYR A 96 1.05 -9.14 11.63
CA TYR A 96 0.00 -9.13 10.60
C TYR A 96 -0.76 -10.47 10.50
N ALA A 97 -0.15 -11.57 10.95
CA ALA A 97 -0.74 -12.91 10.90
C ALA A 97 -1.60 -13.26 12.13
N TYR A 98 -1.80 -12.32 13.06
CA TYR A 98 -2.64 -12.54 14.26
C TYR A 98 -4.13 -12.26 14.03
N CYS A 99 -4.49 -11.74 12.87
CA CYS A 99 -5.88 -11.49 12.49
C CYS A 99 -6.36 -12.53 11.47
N GLU A 100 -7.65 -12.47 11.16
CA GLU A 100 -8.22 -13.16 10.00
C GLU A 100 -7.52 -12.71 8.71
N ASP A 101 -7.74 -13.44 7.60
CA ASP A 101 -7.18 -13.07 6.31
C ASP A 101 -7.55 -11.62 5.94
N TYR A 102 -6.57 -10.74 6.06
CA TYR A 102 -6.76 -9.30 5.79
C TYR A 102 -7.13 -9.00 4.34
N HIS A 103 -6.73 -9.85 3.39
CA HIS A 103 -7.10 -9.68 1.98
C HIS A 103 -8.63 -9.72 1.82
N GLU A 104 -9.27 -10.67 2.49
CA GLU A 104 -10.72 -10.80 2.44
C GLU A 104 -11.43 -9.80 3.36
N ALA A 105 -10.94 -9.63 4.60
CA ALA A 105 -11.55 -8.74 5.58
C ALA A 105 -11.56 -7.28 5.12
N VAL A 106 -10.41 -6.76 4.65
CA VAL A 106 -10.30 -5.38 4.15
C VAL A 106 -11.10 -5.20 2.87
N ARG A 107 -11.01 -6.17 1.94
CA ARG A 107 -11.78 -6.13 0.68
C ARG A 107 -13.29 -6.11 0.95
N ALA A 108 -13.78 -6.92 1.87
CA ALA A 108 -15.20 -6.97 2.23
C ALA A 108 -15.67 -5.63 2.81
N ARG A 109 -14.93 -5.05 3.76
CA ARG A 109 -15.25 -3.74 4.37
C ARG A 109 -15.36 -2.64 3.32
N LEU A 110 -14.37 -2.53 2.43
CA LEU A 110 -14.36 -1.51 1.39
C LEU A 110 -15.48 -1.71 0.36
N ARG A 111 -15.76 -2.96 -0.06
CA ARG A 111 -16.88 -3.26 -0.95
C ARG A 111 -18.23 -2.89 -0.35
N THR A 112 -18.44 -3.16 0.94
CA THR A 112 -19.67 -2.75 1.64
C THR A 112 -19.88 -1.23 1.53
N VAL A 113 -18.85 -0.43 1.82
CA VAL A 113 -18.91 1.03 1.67
C VAL A 113 -19.28 1.45 0.25
N LEU A 114 -18.62 0.85 -0.76
CA LEU A 114 -18.89 1.20 -2.17
C LEU A 114 -20.30 0.83 -2.60
N THR A 115 -20.80 -0.32 -2.16
CA THR A 115 -22.18 -0.78 -2.44
C THR A 115 -23.22 0.13 -1.77
N GLU A 116 -23.02 0.49 -0.50
CA GLU A 116 -23.90 1.42 0.22
C GLU A 116 -23.92 2.81 -0.41
N MET A 117 -22.82 3.22 -1.04
CA MET A 117 -22.74 4.47 -1.79
C MET A 117 -23.24 4.36 -3.24
N GLY A 118 -23.53 3.15 -3.74
CA GLY A 118 -24.01 2.91 -5.11
C GLY A 118 -22.96 3.17 -6.19
N ILE A 119 -21.68 3.00 -5.89
CA ILE A 119 -20.55 3.25 -6.81
C ILE A 119 -19.64 2.03 -7.03
N ASP A 120 -20.02 0.87 -6.55
CA ASP A 120 -19.22 -0.37 -6.64
C ASP A 120 -18.94 -0.80 -8.09
N ASN A 121 -19.85 -0.55 -9.02
CA ASN A 121 -19.74 -0.91 -10.44
C ASN A 121 -18.67 -0.10 -11.21
N ILE A 122 -18.22 1.02 -10.69
CA ILE A 122 -17.19 1.89 -11.28
C ILE A 122 -15.90 1.90 -10.46
N CYS A 123 -15.79 0.98 -9.51
CA CYS A 123 -14.66 0.86 -8.60
C CYS A 123 -14.06 -0.55 -8.64
N ARG A 124 -12.75 -0.63 -8.41
CA ARG A 124 -12.04 -1.88 -8.18
C ARG A 124 -11.23 -1.81 -6.89
N VAL A 125 -11.57 -2.67 -5.93
CA VAL A 125 -10.81 -2.80 -4.68
C VAL A 125 -9.62 -3.71 -4.89
N CYS A 126 -8.43 -3.24 -4.57
CA CYS A 126 -7.16 -3.93 -4.60
C CYS A 126 -6.63 -4.05 -3.17
N VAL A 127 -6.14 -5.23 -2.78
CA VAL A 127 -5.51 -5.49 -1.50
C VAL A 127 -4.35 -6.45 -1.77
N ASP A 128 -3.13 -6.01 -1.64
CA ASP A 128 -1.86 -6.72 -1.77
C ASP A 128 -1.68 -7.48 -3.12
N SER A 129 -2.53 -8.42 -3.45
CA SER A 129 -2.38 -9.34 -4.59
C SER A 129 -2.57 -8.70 -5.97
N ALA A 130 -3.03 -7.45 -6.04
CA ALA A 130 -3.20 -6.73 -7.30
C ALA A 130 -1.88 -6.12 -7.80
N PRO A 131 -1.69 -5.95 -9.12
CA PRO A 131 -0.50 -5.34 -9.68
C PRO A 131 -0.53 -3.79 -9.55
N VAL A 132 -0.60 -3.32 -8.32
CA VAL A 132 -0.60 -1.90 -7.95
C VAL A 132 0.64 -1.62 -7.10
N SER A 133 1.29 -0.49 -7.33
CA SER A 133 2.41 -0.01 -6.50
C SER A 133 1.87 0.72 -5.26
N GLU A 134 1.29 -0.05 -4.31
CA GLU A 134 0.53 0.46 -3.16
C GLU A 134 1.24 1.59 -2.42
N ARG A 135 2.50 1.37 -2.02
CA ARG A 135 3.30 2.37 -1.27
C ARG A 135 3.55 3.65 -2.06
N PHE A 136 3.75 3.53 -3.37
CA PHE A 136 3.90 4.70 -4.25
C PHE A 136 2.62 5.54 -4.27
N TRP A 137 1.48 4.91 -4.48
CA TRP A 137 0.20 5.60 -4.52
C TRP A 137 -0.20 6.15 -3.16
N ALA A 138 0.09 5.43 -2.08
CA ALA A 138 -0.15 5.88 -0.71
C ALA A 138 0.60 7.18 -0.38
N ILE A 139 1.86 7.31 -0.83
CA ILE A 139 2.65 8.54 -0.68
C ILE A 139 2.02 9.68 -1.49
N ARG A 140 1.66 9.42 -2.74
CA ARG A 140 1.00 10.42 -3.60
C ARG A 140 -0.37 10.84 -3.09
N ALA A 141 -1.07 9.95 -2.40
CA ALA A 141 -2.34 10.22 -1.74
C ALA A 141 -2.19 10.91 -0.36
N GLY A 142 -0.97 11.25 0.04
CA GLY A 142 -0.72 12.01 1.26
C GLY A 142 -0.79 11.21 2.56
N ILE A 143 -0.86 9.86 2.53
CA ILE A 143 -1.10 9.09 3.75
C ILE A 143 0.17 8.64 4.48
N GLY A 144 1.35 8.86 3.90
CA GLY A 144 2.60 8.52 4.59
C GLY A 144 3.84 8.70 3.74
N CYS A 145 4.97 8.20 4.24
CA CYS A 145 6.26 8.23 3.54
C CYS A 145 6.87 6.84 3.43
N ARG A 146 7.85 6.69 2.54
CA ARG A 146 8.63 5.45 2.43
C ARG A 146 9.71 5.40 3.51
N GLY A 147 9.72 4.33 4.30
CA GLY A 147 10.80 4.05 5.24
C GLY A 147 12.00 3.38 4.57
N ASP A 148 13.18 3.47 5.19
CA ASP A 148 14.39 2.73 4.78
C ASP A 148 14.18 1.20 4.87
N ASN A 149 13.17 0.75 5.61
CA ASN A 149 12.74 -0.65 5.66
C ASN A 149 11.87 -1.08 4.47
N GLY A 150 11.64 -0.19 3.51
CA GLY A 150 10.79 -0.42 2.35
C GLY A 150 9.27 -0.38 2.63
N ALA A 151 8.83 -0.24 3.89
CA ALA A 151 7.41 -0.13 4.24
C ALA A 151 6.91 1.32 4.12
N LEU A 152 5.57 1.48 4.03
CA LEU A 152 4.96 2.79 4.25
C LEU A 152 4.97 3.09 5.76
N ILE A 153 5.34 4.31 6.13
CA ILE A 153 5.23 4.84 7.50
C ILE A 153 4.10 5.85 7.50
N VAL A 154 3.04 5.54 8.23
CA VAL A 154 1.90 6.45 8.44
C VAL A 154 2.19 7.31 9.67
N PRO A 155 2.19 8.66 9.56
CA PRO A 155 2.48 9.55 10.69
C PRO A 155 1.59 9.27 11.91
N GLY A 156 2.21 9.17 13.08
CA GLY A 156 1.52 8.87 14.34
C GLY A 156 1.09 7.41 14.55
N ILE A 157 1.17 6.56 13.50
CA ILE A 157 0.79 5.14 13.54
C ILE A 157 2.02 4.24 13.38
N GLY A 158 2.88 4.53 12.41
CA GLY A 158 4.05 3.72 12.09
C GLY A 158 3.83 2.82 10.86
N PRO A 159 4.66 1.77 10.69
CA PRO A 159 4.65 0.90 9.51
C PRO A 159 3.70 -0.30 9.62
N GLU A 160 3.04 -0.52 10.76
CA GLU A 160 2.21 -1.70 11.00
C GLU A 160 0.78 -1.46 10.47
N VAL A 161 0.67 -1.32 9.14
CA VAL A 161 -0.60 -1.09 8.45
C VAL A 161 -0.71 -2.00 7.23
N PHE A 162 -1.92 -2.51 6.98
CA PHE A 162 -2.32 -3.06 5.70
C PHE A 162 -2.69 -1.91 4.76
N LEU A 163 -2.28 -2.02 3.51
CA LEU A 163 -2.66 -1.08 2.47
C LEU A 163 -3.77 -1.67 1.61
N ALA A 164 -4.62 -0.80 1.11
CA ALA A 164 -5.63 -1.13 0.12
C ALA A 164 -5.86 0.07 -0.79
N GLU A 165 -6.20 -0.20 -2.03
CA GLU A 165 -6.54 0.81 -3.01
C GLU A 165 -7.93 0.56 -3.58
N ILE A 166 -8.63 1.67 -3.82
CA ILE A 166 -9.86 1.70 -4.62
C ILE A 166 -9.55 2.48 -5.89
N LEU A 167 -9.37 1.75 -6.99
CA LEU A 167 -9.31 2.36 -8.32
C LEU A 167 -10.73 2.76 -8.73
N THR A 168 -10.91 3.95 -9.29
CA THR A 168 -12.25 4.42 -9.72
C THR A 168 -12.17 5.30 -10.97
N THR A 169 -13.24 5.26 -11.77
CA THR A 169 -13.41 6.15 -12.92
C THR A 169 -13.93 7.53 -12.53
N LEU A 170 -14.25 7.76 -11.26
CA LEU A 170 -14.59 9.06 -10.73
C LEU A 170 -13.37 9.98 -10.74
N ASP A 171 -13.59 11.25 -11.06
CA ASP A 171 -12.58 12.30 -10.97
C ASP A 171 -12.65 12.96 -9.60
N LEU A 172 -12.01 12.34 -8.63
CA LEU A 172 -11.97 12.84 -7.26
C LEU A 172 -10.82 13.85 -7.13
N GLU A 173 -11.04 14.93 -6.38
CA GLU A 173 -10.01 15.92 -6.07
C GLU A 173 -8.84 15.22 -5.35
N PRO A 174 -7.60 15.27 -5.88
CA PRO A 174 -6.46 14.63 -5.22
C PRO A 174 -6.07 15.37 -3.94
N ASP A 175 -5.47 14.63 -3.02
CA ASP A 175 -4.79 15.19 -1.86
C ASP A 175 -3.33 15.52 -2.22
N GLU A 176 -2.73 16.43 -1.48
CA GLU A 176 -1.31 16.74 -1.63
C GLU A 176 -0.46 15.54 -1.15
N PRO A 177 0.65 15.25 -1.84
CA PRO A 177 1.58 14.23 -1.38
C PRO A 177 2.05 14.49 0.07
N SER A 178 2.33 13.41 0.79
CA SER A 178 2.80 13.53 2.18
C SER A 178 4.14 14.27 2.24
N SER A 179 4.22 15.22 3.16
CA SER A 179 5.49 15.89 3.51
C SER A 179 6.25 15.14 4.63
N ALA A 180 5.73 14.03 5.14
CA ALA A 180 6.42 13.20 6.12
C ALA A 180 7.65 12.55 5.51
N GLU A 181 8.68 12.37 6.33
CA GLU A 181 9.94 11.74 5.93
C GLU A 181 10.34 10.65 6.91
N CYS A 182 11.07 9.66 6.44
CA CYS A 182 11.74 8.69 7.28
C CYS A 182 12.82 9.43 8.11
N LEU A 183 12.97 9.05 9.38
CA LEU A 183 14.03 9.61 10.24
C LEU A 183 15.46 9.18 9.84
N HIS A 184 15.61 8.25 8.91
CA HIS A 184 16.88 7.68 8.47
C HIS A 184 17.80 7.25 9.61
N CYS A 185 17.22 6.80 10.73
CA CYS A 185 17.95 6.39 11.94
C CYS A 185 18.74 5.09 11.78
N GLY A 186 18.55 4.36 10.69
CA GLY A 186 19.23 3.10 10.36
C GLY A 186 18.87 1.92 11.28
N ALA A 187 17.87 2.05 12.17
CA ALA A 187 17.51 0.98 13.09
C ALA A 187 17.08 -0.30 12.34
N CYS A 188 16.25 -0.18 11.30
CA CYS A 188 15.79 -1.29 10.48
C CYS A 188 16.95 -2.02 9.77
N LEU A 189 17.96 -1.28 9.30
CA LEU A 189 19.14 -1.85 8.65
C LEU A 189 19.98 -2.66 9.65
N ARG A 190 20.18 -2.13 10.88
CA ARG A 190 20.97 -2.80 11.92
C ARG A 190 20.35 -4.09 12.43
N VAL A 191 19.00 -4.15 12.49
CA VAL A 191 18.30 -5.33 13.01
C VAL A 191 17.95 -6.35 11.93
N CYS A 192 18.16 -6.06 10.65
CA CYS A 192 17.92 -7.02 9.57
C CYS A 192 18.93 -8.17 9.67
N PRO A 193 18.51 -9.41 10.02
CA PRO A 193 19.45 -10.49 10.37
C PRO A 193 20.23 -10.99 9.16
N THR A 194 19.75 -10.76 7.96
CA THR A 194 20.35 -11.23 6.71
C THR A 194 20.99 -10.10 5.90
N GLY A 195 20.80 -8.83 6.31
CA GLY A 195 21.22 -7.67 5.53
C GLY A 195 20.51 -7.58 4.18
N ALA A 196 19.26 -8.05 4.09
CA ALA A 196 18.44 -7.92 2.89
C ALA A 196 18.02 -6.47 2.62
N LEU A 197 17.86 -5.66 3.67
CA LEU A 197 17.59 -4.22 3.55
C LEU A 197 18.87 -3.48 3.19
N GLN A 198 18.81 -2.63 2.16
CA GLN A 198 19.93 -1.84 1.67
C GLN A 198 19.77 -0.37 2.04
N SER A 199 20.89 0.36 2.12
CA SER A 199 20.91 1.76 2.56
C SER A 199 20.14 2.72 1.63
N ASP A 200 19.85 2.31 0.39
CA ASP A 200 19.04 3.06 -0.58
C ASP A 200 17.52 2.77 -0.46
N GLY A 201 17.11 1.97 0.57
CA GLY A 201 15.73 1.55 0.80
C GLY A 201 15.26 0.44 -0.14
N THR A 202 16.17 -0.24 -0.86
CA THR A 202 15.84 -1.44 -1.63
C THR A 202 15.92 -2.70 -0.77
N ILE A 203 15.28 -3.77 -1.23
CA ILE A 203 15.28 -5.07 -0.55
C ILE A 203 15.80 -6.12 -1.53
N ASP A 204 16.87 -6.81 -1.16
CA ASP A 204 17.31 -8.00 -1.86
C ASP A 204 16.51 -9.21 -1.38
N CYS A 205 15.50 -9.62 -2.17
CA CYS A 205 14.61 -10.71 -1.80
C CYS A 205 15.31 -12.06 -1.73
N ARG A 206 16.46 -12.24 -2.40
CA ARG A 206 17.28 -13.48 -2.28
C ARG A 206 17.75 -13.72 -0.84
N ARG A 207 17.79 -12.67 -0.02
CA ARG A 207 18.22 -12.66 1.37
C ARG A 207 17.08 -12.35 2.35
N CYS A 208 15.93 -11.95 1.86
CA CYS A 208 14.80 -11.52 2.70
C CYS A 208 14.09 -12.74 3.31
N ILE A 209 14.01 -12.79 4.63
CA ILE A 209 13.31 -13.87 5.33
C ILE A 209 11.83 -13.96 4.96
N SER A 210 11.16 -12.84 4.68
CA SER A 210 9.76 -12.85 4.21
C SER A 210 9.58 -13.48 2.83
N TYR A 211 10.63 -13.55 2.02
CA TYR A 211 10.61 -14.26 0.75
C TYR A 211 10.98 -15.73 0.92
N LEU A 212 11.86 -16.05 1.90
CA LEU A 212 12.40 -17.39 2.11
C LEU A 212 11.48 -18.30 2.95
N THR A 213 10.50 -17.73 3.62
CA THR A 213 9.46 -18.40 4.42
C THR A 213 8.12 -18.40 3.68
#